data_3d9eb4bc89c6907aec6ecb0ddc7d8a91
#
_entry.id   3d9eb4bc89c6907aec6ecb0ddc7d8a91
#
_cell.length_a   1.000
_cell.length_b   1.000
_cell.length_c   1.000
_cell.angle_alpha   90.00
_cell.angle_beta   90.00
_cell.angle_gamma   90.00
#
_symmetry.space_group_name_H-M   'P 1'
#
loop_
_entity.id
_entity.type
_entity.pdbx_description
1 polymer ?
#
loop_
_entity_poly.entity_id
_entity_poly.type
_entity_poly.pdbx_seq_one_letter_code
_entity_poly.pdbx_strand_id
1 'polypeptide(L)'
;MNRALRRAAPVALAAASALVLAGCAGGSEPEAPETTAAADCMDLSSGSLSEGVTVEGEFTQVPTATFTTPLEAEELERTIAIEGDGDETAAGDPVNAIVSAFSGTSGTQLFSQPATITAGDDTVFEAFLAGIDCVPIGTRTVTVAPAATLYGETGNETIGVAPGETVVIVVDVVEVQEALKPAEWTENVPEVEFGADGESPTVTLPATPPPAEYQLKVLEEGDGDEVQAGDNVTLHYQGTSWDTGEVFDESYGGEPAQFPTDQVIQGFGSALVGQKVGTKLIVTIPPQYAYGTEQSEQVPLGGQTLVFLVEIEDTAAAE
;
A
#
# COMPACT_ATOMS: atom_id res chain seq x y z
N MET A 1 -4.44 26.93 70.93
CA MET A 1 -4.64 28.36 71.23
C MET A 1 -4.92 29.10 70.00
N ASN A 2 -6.16 29.48 69.92
CA ASN A 2 -6.73 30.77 69.50
C ASN A 2 -6.58 31.13 67.98
N ARG A 3 -7.63 31.11 67.35
CA ARG A 3 -8.75 32.02 67.06
C ARG A 3 -8.54 32.71 65.73
N ALA A 4 -9.33 32.44 64.78
CA ALA A 4 -10.71 32.93 64.45
C ALA A 4 -10.60 34.24 63.66
N LEU A 5 -11.28 34.49 62.69
CA LEU A 5 -12.62 34.75 62.25
C LEU A 5 -12.63 35.68 61.03
N ARG A 6 -13.41 35.29 60.06
CA ARG A 6 -14.57 36.00 59.45
C ARG A 6 -14.34 37.18 58.50
N ARG A 7 -14.91 37.10 57.40
CA ARG A 7 -16.18 37.55 56.71
C ARG A 7 -15.79 38.43 55.55
N ALA A 8 -16.42 38.59 54.47
CA ALA A 8 -17.67 38.26 53.83
C ALA A 8 -17.64 38.94 52.43
N ALA A 9 -18.34 38.38 51.50
CA ALA A 9 -18.71 39.02 50.22
C ALA A 9 -19.60 40.29 50.46
N PRO A 10 -20.00 41.11 49.45
CA PRO A 10 -20.53 40.74 48.13
C PRO A 10 -20.33 41.74 46.98
N VAL A 11 -20.68 41.26 45.75
CA VAL A 11 -21.57 41.88 44.72
C VAL A 11 -21.15 43.21 44.04
N ALA A 12 -21.06 43.22 42.73
CA ALA A 12 -21.94 43.79 41.75
C ALA A 12 -21.27 44.05 40.39
N LEU A 13 -21.86 43.47 39.38
CA LEU A 13 -22.36 43.98 38.10
C LEU A 13 -21.78 45.32 37.61
N ALA A 14 -21.25 45.29 36.38
CA ALA A 14 -21.69 46.25 35.34
C ALA A 14 -21.08 45.84 33.97
N ALA A 15 -21.93 45.76 33.00
CA ALA A 15 -21.65 45.65 31.57
C ALA A 15 -21.09 46.96 31.01
N ALA A 16 -20.17 46.88 30.08
CA ALA A 16 -19.99 47.95 29.10
C ALA A 16 -19.36 47.38 27.83
N SER A 17 -20.11 47.42 26.76
CA SER A 17 -19.74 47.18 25.37
C SER A 17 -18.78 48.27 24.90
N ALA A 18 -17.72 47.89 24.21
CA ALA A 18 -17.03 48.81 23.30
C ALA A 18 -16.52 48.02 22.09
N LEU A 19 -17.15 48.26 20.95
CA LEU A 19 -16.59 47.99 19.62
C LEU A 19 -15.41 48.90 19.38
N VAL A 20 -14.29 48.35 18.93
CA VAL A 20 -13.30 49.10 18.14
C VAL A 20 -12.87 48.23 16.97
N LEU A 21 -13.07 48.80 15.78
CA LEU A 21 -12.61 48.30 14.50
C LEU A 21 -11.10 48.52 14.28
N ALA A 22 -10.59 47.66 13.40
CA ALA A 22 -9.50 47.87 12.45
C ALA A 22 -8.06 47.69 12.93
N GLY A 23 -7.40 46.76 12.23
CA GLY A 23 -5.95 46.61 12.19
C GLY A 23 -5.56 45.34 11.45
N CYS A 24 -5.55 45.39 10.11
CA CYS A 24 -4.85 44.39 9.28
C CYS A 24 -3.36 44.36 9.60
N ALA A 25 -2.86 43.23 10.03
CA ALA A 25 -1.45 42.85 9.86
C ALA A 25 -1.44 41.36 9.69
N GLY A 26 -1.15 40.91 8.45
CA GLY A 26 -1.01 39.52 8.10
C GLY A 26 0.16 38.88 8.87
N GLY A 27 -0.15 37.90 9.64
CA GLY A 27 0.78 36.88 10.12
C GLY A 27 0.19 35.55 9.68
N SER A 28 0.76 34.96 8.66
CA SER A 28 0.47 33.57 8.30
C SER A 28 0.97 32.70 9.43
N GLU A 29 0.06 32.18 10.25
CA GLU A 29 0.34 30.98 11.03
C GLU A 29 0.60 29.86 10.03
N PRO A 30 1.61 29.01 10.26
CA PRO A 30 1.76 27.82 9.45
C PRO A 30 0.52 26.96 9.72
N GLU A 31 -0.29 26.74 8.68
CA GLU A 31 -1.30 25.70 8.67
C GLU A 31 -0.58 24.39 9.04
N ALA A 32 -1.07 23.74 10.06
CA ALA A 32 -0.73 22.36 10.34
C ALA A 32 -1.03 21.55 9.07
N PRO A 33 -0.22 20.55 8.73
CA PRO A 33 -0.52 19.70 7.59
C PRO A 33 -1.93 19.19 7.75
N GLU A 34 -2.75 19.41 6.74
CA GLU A 34 -4.08 18.80 6.66
C GLU A 34 -3.85 17.30 6.76
N THR A 35 -4.38 16.71 7.82
CA THR A 35 -4.55 15.27 7.92
C THR A 35 -5.27 14.85 6.66
N THR A 36 -4.59 14.08 5.81
CA THR A 36 -5.20 13.33 4.71
C THR A 36 -6.53 12.79 5.20
N ALA A 37 -7.57 13.07 4.43
CA ALA A 37 -8.93 12.62 4.72
C ALA A 37 -8.85 11.14 5.15
N ALA A 38 -9.41 10.84 6.33
CA ALA A 38 -9.63 9.46 6.72
C ALA A 38 -10.40 8.82 5.57
N ALA A 39 -9.81 7.83 4.92
CA ALA A 39 -10.51 7.05 3.91
C ALA A 39 -11.81 6.55 4.57
N ASP A 40 -12.93 6.70 3.86
CA ASP A 40 -14.21 6.20 4.35
C ASP A 40 -14.08 4.67 4.52
N CYS A 41 -14.01 4.23 5.78
CA CYS A 41 -14.03 2.80 6.10
C CYS A 41 -15.33 2.18 5.63
N MET A 42 -15.29 0.92 5.26
CA MET A 42 -16.50 0.16 4.94
C MET A 42 -17.45 0.17 6.15
N ASP A 43 -18.73 0.41 5.91
CA ASP A 43 -19.77 0.33 6.96
C ASP A 43 -20.08 -1.14 7.28
N LEU A 44 -19.21 -1.76 8.06
CA LEU A 44 -19.28 -3.17 8.41
C LEU A 44 -19.78 -3.33 9.83
N SER A 45 -20.91 -4.03 9.98
CA SER A 45 -21.44 -4.39 11.28
C SER A 45 -21.17 -5.85 11.63
N SER A 46 -20.98 -6.12 12.92
CA SER A 46 -21.06 -7.48 13.41
C SER A 46 -22.52 -7.96 13.37
N GLY A 47 -22.68 -9.25 13.14
CA GLY A 47 -24.00 -9.89 13.12
C GLY A 47 -23.97 -11.27 13.76
N SER A 48 -25.14 -11.88 13.89
CA SER A 48 -25.25 -13.14 14.58
C SER A 48 -24.52 -14.30 13.89
N LEU A 49 -24.27 -14.19 12.58
CA LEU A 49 -23.55 -15.22 11.84
C LEU A 49 -22.05 -15.12 12.11
N SER A 50 -21.46 -13.92 11.99
CA SER A 50 -20.04 -13.73 12.24
C SER A 50 -19.66 -13.88 13.72
N GLU A 51 -20.52 -13.44 14.64
CA GLU A 51 -20.37 -13.66 16.09
C GLU A 51 -20.52 -15.13 16.50
N GLY A 52 -21.27 -15.92 15.72
CA GLY A 52 -21.48 -17.35 15.92
C GLY A 52 -20.29 -18.23 15.50
N VAL A 53 -19.26 -17.65 14.89
CA VAL A 53 -18.04 -18.37 14.47
C VAL A 53 -17.02 -18.34 15.60
N THR A 54 -16.64 -19.51 16.10
CA THR A 54 -15.53 -19.64 17.04
C THR A 54 -14.26 -19.99 16.29
N VAL A 55 -13.21 -19.18 16.46
CA VAL A 55 -11.91 -19.40 15.84
C VAL A 55 -10.88 -19.77 16.90
N GLU A 56 -10.17 -20.89 16.67
CA GLU A 56 -9.10 -21.37 17.53
C GLU A 56 -7.80 -21.46 16.73
N GLY A 57 -6.66 -21.31 17.40
CA GLY A 57 -5.32 -21.32 16.84
C GLY A 57 -4.55 -20.05 17.17
N GLU A 58 -3.24 -20.16 17.20
CA GLU A 58 -2.37 -19.00 17.44
C GLU A 58 -2.45 -18.01 16.27
N PHE A 59 -2.26 -16.74 16.55
CA PHE A 59 -2.19 -15.69 15.52
C PHE A 59 -1.09 -16.03 14.50
N THR A 60 -1.34 -15.78 13.21
CA THR A 60 -0.52 -16.13 12.04
C THR A 60 -0.35 -17.63 11.76
N GLN A 61 -0.97 -18.50 12.55
CA GLN A 61 -1.02 -19.93 12.23
C GLN A 61 -2.35 -20.28 11.58
N VAL A 62 -2.36 -21.42 10.87
CA VAL A 62 -3.60 -21.93 10.24
C VAL A 62 -4.68 -22.12 11.31
N PRO A 63 -5.77 -21.33 11.29
CA PRO A 63 -6.81 -21.43 12.29
C PRO A 63 -7.74 -22.59 12.02
N THR A 64 -8.50 -22.97 13.05
CA THR A 64 -9.71 -23.76 12.91
C THR A 64 -10.93 -22.89 13.19
N ALA A 65 -11.97 -22.98 12.36
CA ALA A 65 -13.22 -22.28 12.56
C ALA A 65 -14.34 -23.30 12.86
N THR A 66 -15.13 -23.03 13.88
CA THR A 66 -16.28 -23.86 14.29
C THR A 66 -17.53 -23.00 14.34
N PHE A 67 -18.57 -23.42 13.63
CA PHE A 67 -19.85 -22.73 13.54
C PHE A 67 -20.99 -23.73 13.23
N THR A 68 -22.24 -23.29 13.35
CA THR A 68 -23.39 -24.13 12.98
C THR A 68 -23.50 -24.21 11.47
N THR A 69 -23.57 -25.42 10.93
CA THR A 69 -23.73 -25.68 9.48
C THR A 69 -25.10 -26.25 9.16
N PRO A 70 -25.71 -25.95 8.00
CA PRO A 70 -25.25 -24.95 7.06
C PRO A 70 -25.41 -23.53 7.59
N LEU A 71 -24.49 -22.65 7.21
CA LEU A 71 -24.52 -21.22 7.48
C LEU A 71 -24.97 -20.51 6.22
N GLU A 72 -26.00 -19.68 6.31
CA GLU A 72 -26.59 -18.96 5.17
C GLU A 72 -26.54 -17.46 5.46
N ALA A 73 -25.72 -16.74 4.69
CA ALA A 73 -25.59 -15.28 4.74
C ALA A 73 -26.27 -14.63 3.55
N GLU A 74 -27.06 -13.60 3.77
CA GLU A 74 -27.64 -12.74 2.73
C GLU A 74 -26.80 -11.48 2.52
N GLU A 75 -26.09 -11.03 3.57
CA GLU A 75 -25.24 -9.85 3.60
C GLU A 75 -23.88 -10.21 4.21
N LEU A 76 -22.92 -9.34 4.01
CA LEU A 76 -21.59 -9.47 4.59
C LEU A 76 -21.61 -8.99 6.04
N GLU A 77 -21.13 -9.83 6.97
CA GLU A 77 -20.94 -9.49 8.38
C GLU A 77 -19.47 -9.64 8.76
N ARG A 78 -18.97 -8.74 9.61
CA ARG A 78 -17.60 -8.83 10.16
C ARG A 78 -17.59 -8.73 11.67
N THR A 79 -16.86 -9.62 12.32
CA THR A 79 -16.58 -9.59 13.77
C THR A 79 -15.08 -9.60 14.02
N ILE A 80 -14.62 -8.84 15.01
CA ILE A 80 -13.24 -8.87 15.49
C ILE A 80 -13.11 -10.02 16.49
N ALA A 81 -12.31 -11.03 16.15
CA ALA A 81 -12.06 -12.18 17.03
C ALA A 81 -10.84 -11.94 17.96
N ILE A 82 -9.84 -11.24 17.48
CA ILE A 82 -8.68 -10.75 18.26
C ILE A 82 -8.50 -9.29 17.88
N GLU A 83 -8.49 -8.40 18.84
CA GLU A 83 -8.19 -6.99 18.61
C GLU A 83 -6.68 -6.76 18.68
N GLY A 84 -6.12 -6.18 17.62
CA GLY A 84 -4.72 -5.77 17.55
C GLY A 84 -4.45 -4.47 18.31
N ASP A 85 -3.19 -4.16 18.50
CA ASP A 85 -2.74 -2.93 19.20
C ASP A 85 -1.77 -2.08 18.34
N GLY A 86 -1.61 -2.46 17.05
CA GLY A 86 -0.81 -1.69 16.09
C GLY A 86 -1.57 -0.52 15.47
N ASP A 87 -0.96 0.12 14.49
CA ASP A 87 -1.60 1.20 13.72
C ASP A 87 -2.77 0.64 12.89
N GLU A 88 -3.81 1.46 12.67
CA GLU A 88 -4.94 1.09 11.81
C GLU A 88 -4.51 1.07 10.35
N THR A 89 -5.03 0.10 9.59
CA THR A 89 -4.88 0.03 8.14
C THR A 89 -5.65 1.15 7.46
N ALA A 90 -5.05 1.76 6.45
CA ALA A 90 -5.63 2.84 5.67
C ALA A 90 -5.73 2.48 4.18
N ALA A 91 -6.61 3.15 3.44
CA ALA A 91 -6.70 2.95 1.99
C ALA A 91 -5.36 3.19 1.29
N GLY A 92 -4.98 2.29 0.39
CA GLY A 92 -3.69 2.26 -0.29
C GLY A 92 -2.61 1.45 0.44
N ASP A 93 -2.84 1.04 1.69
CA ASP A 93 -1.89 0.22 2.43
C ASP A 93 -1.81 -1.21 1.85
N PRO A 94 -0.64 -1.69 1.44
CA PRO A 94 -0.43 -3.09 1.13
C PRO A 94 -0.30 -3.89 2.44
N VAL A 95 -1.37 -4.59 2.81
CA VAL A 95 -1.49 -5.33 4.06
C VAL A 95 -1.08 -6.77 3.87
N ASN A 96 -0.04 -7.22 4.56
CA ASN A 96 0.32 -8.63 4.66
C ASN A 96 -0.60 -9.30 5.66
N ALA A 97 -1.28 -10.36 5.21
CA ALA A 97 -2.27 -11.08 6.00
C ALA A 97 -2.14 -12.60 5.81
N ILE A 98 -2.65 -13.37 6.77
CA ILE A 98 -2.95 -14.79 6.58
C ILE A 98 -4.44 -14.91 6.36
N VAL A 99 -4.83 -15.37 5.18
CA VAL A 99 -6.23 -15.53 4.80
C VAL A 99 -6.60 -17.01 4.82
N SER A 100 -7.63 -17.35 5.59
CA SER A 100 -8.18 -18.70 5.67
C SER A 100 -9.66 -18.68 5.34
N ALA A 101 -10.12 -19.55 4.47
CA ALA A 101 -11.52 -19.65 4.09
C ALA A 101 -12.10 -21.02 4.44
N PHE A 102 -13.39 -21.03 4.78
CA PHE A 102 -14.14 -22.22 5.17
C PHE A 102 -15.48 -22.24 4.45
N SER A 103 -15.93 -23.45 4.05
CA SER A 103 -17.26 -23.66 3.49
C SER A 103 -18.34 -23.46 4.56
N GLY A 104 -19.26 -22.54 4.33
CA GLY A 104 -20.41 -22.33 5.22
C GLY A 104 -21.36 -23.53 5.26
N THR A 105 -21.39 -24.34 4.21
CA THR A 105 -22.23 -25.54 4.12
C THR A 105 -21.70 -26.71 4.97
N SER A 106 -20.38 -26.93 4.92
CA SER A 106 -19.74 -28.10 5.54
C SER A 106 -18.86 -27.80 6.75
N GLY A 107 -18.42 -26.54 6.91
CA GLY A 107 -17.42 -26.14 7.89
C GLY A 107 -15.99 -26.56 7.53
N THR A 108 -15.78 -27.16 6.36
CA THR A 108 -14.43 -27.58 5.93
C THR A 108 -13.59 -26.40 5.48
N GLN A 109 -12.31 -26.43 5.82
CA GLN A 109 -11.36 -25.43 5.31
C GLN A 109 -11.17 -25.61 3.80
N LEU A 110 -11.28 -24.52 3.08
CA LEU A 110 -11.08 -24.44 1.62
C LEU A 110 -9.62 -24.15 1.29
N PHE A 111 -9.07 -23.15 1.95
CA PHE A 111 -7.64 -22.80 1.85
C PHE A 111 -7.16 -22.03 3.09
N SER A 112 -5.84 -21.92 3.24
CA SER A 112 -5.18 -20.99 4.17
C SER A 112 -3.83 -20.66 3.59
N GLN A 113 -3.57 -19.37 3.37
CA GLN A 113 -2.34 -18.91 2.73
C GLN A 113 -2.00 -17.47 3.12
N PRO A 114 -0.72 -17.08 3.07
CA PRO A 114 -0.35 -15.68 3.13
C PRO A 114 -0.82 -14.95 1.87
N ALA A 115 -1.21 -13.70 2.03
CA ALA A 115 -1.61 -12.80 0.96
C ALA A 115 -1.17 -11.37 1.31
N THR A 116 -0.87 -10.58 0.30
CA THR A 116 -0.80 -9.13 0.42
C THR A 116 -2.05 -8.57 -0.24
N ILE A 117 -2.81 -7.78 0.51
CA ILE A 117 -4.08 -7.19 0.07
C ILE A 117 -3.94 -5.68 0.19
N THR A 118 -4.16 -4.93 -0.87
CA THR A 118 -4.18 -3.48 -0.80
C THR A 118 -5.52 -3.02 -0.26
N ALA A 119 -5.50 -2.32 0.85
CA ALA A 119 -6.72 -1.79 1.48
C ALA A 119 -7.35 -0.73 0.58
N GLY A 120 -8.68 -0.81 0.40
CA GLY A 120 -9.43 0.12 -0.45
C GLY A 120 -9.28 -0.09 -1.96
N ASP A 121 -8.60 -1.14 -2.42
CA ASP A 121 -8.50 -1.50 -3.83
C ASP A 121 -9.81 -2.15 -4.30
N ASP A 122 -10.54 -1.48 -5.19
CA ASP A 122 -11.84 -1.92 -5.69
C ASP A 122 -11.77 -3.13 -6.64
N THR A 123 -10.58 -3.55 -7.03
CA THR A 123 -10.35 -4.79 -7.79
C THR A 123 -10.27 -6.02 -6.90
N VAL A 124 -10.08 -5.84 -5.60
CA VAL A 124 -10.09 -6.90 -4.59
C VAL A 124 -11.52 -7.21 -4.16
N PHE A 125 -11.84 -8.48 -4.00
CA PHE A 125 -13.16 -8.88 -3.53
C PHE A 125 -13.51 -8.27 -2.18
N GLU A 126 -14.70 -7.69 -2.08
CA GLU A 126 -15.21 -6.99 -0.90
C GLU A 126 -15.06 -7.80 0.41
N ALA A 127 -15.28 -9.11 0.35
CA ALA A 127 -15.15 -9.96 1.52
C ALA A 127 -13.72 -10.12 2.05
N PHE A 128 -12.69 -9.95 1.21
CA PHE A 128 -11.30 -9.90 1.64
C PHE A 128 -10.94 -8.51 2.15
N LEU A 129 -11.39 -7.45 1.46
CA LEU A 129 -11.22 -6.08 1.94
C LEU A 129 -11.82 -5.91 3.33
N ALA A 130 -13.04 -6.43 3.54
CA ALA A 130 -13.69 -6.41 4.84
C ALA A 130 -12.85 -6.98 5.98
N GLY A 131 -11.96 -7.93 5.68
CA GLY A 131 -11.07 -8.53 6.67
C GLY A 131 -9.95 -7.62 7.15
N ILE A 132 -9.59 -6.60 6.36
CA ILE A 132 -8.42 -5.75 6.62
C ILE A 132 -8.77 -4.27 6.74
N ASP A 133 -9.99 -3.86 6.43
CA ASP A 133 -10.38 -2.46 6.32
C ASP A 133 -10.52 -1.79 7.67
N CYS A 134 -9.77 -0.72 7.89
CA CYS A 134 -9.76 0.09 9.11
C CYS A 134 -9.69 -0.76 10.39
N VAL A 135 -8.73 -1.64 10.46
CA VAL A 135 -8.47 -2.46 11.65
C VAL A 135 -7.01 -2.32 12.07
N PRO A 136 -6.74 -2.35 13.39
CA PRO A 136 -5.37 -2.33 13.88
C PRO A 136 -4.55 -3.53 13.40
N ILE A 137 -3.28 -3.34 13.13
CA ILE A 137 -2.33 -4.44 12.92
C ILE A 137 -2.32 -5.34 14.15
N GLY A 138 -2.25 -6.65 13.96
CA GLY A 138 -2.40 -7.66 15.02
C GLY A 138 -3.84 -8.15 15.21
N THR A 139 -4.79 -7.62 14.42
CA THR A 139 -6.19 -8.01 14.48
C THR A 139 -6.44 -9.34 13.77
N ARG A 140 -7.29 -10.18 14.35
CA ARG A 140 -7.94 -11.30 13.65
C ARG A 140 -9.40 -10.96 13.43
N THR A 141 -9.81 -10.93 12.17
CA THR A 141 -11.19 -10.70 11.77
C THR A 141 -11.85 -12.02 11.35
N VAL A 142 -13.17 -12.07 11.49
CA VAL A 142 -14.02 -13.10 10.94
C VAL A 142 -15.07 -12.43 10.06
N THR A 143 -15.04 -12.73 8.79
CA THR A 143 -16.02 -12.26 7.80
C THR A 143 -16.89 -13.42 7.36
N VAL A 144 -18.20 -13.24 7.39
CA VAL A 144 -19.18 -14.18 6.84
C VAL A 144 -19.83 -13.51 5.65
N ALA A 145 -19.71 -14.11 4.47
CA ALA A 145 -20.15 -13.50 3.24
C ALA A 145 -20.83 -14.49 2.29
N PRO A 146 -21.84 -14.05 1.51
CA PRO A 146 -22.33 -14.83 0.39
C PRO A 146 -21.22 -15.07 -0.63
N ALA A 147 -21.06 -16.28 -1.17
CA ALA A 147 -20.05 -16.58 -2.18
C ALA A 147 -20.18 -15.70 -3.43
N ALA A 148 -21.33 -15.13 -3.67
CA ALA A 148 -21.58 -14.21 -4.77
C ALA A 148 -20.71 -12.93 -4.70
N THR A 149 -20.34 -12.47 -3.50
CA THR A 149 -19.44 -11.32 -3.29
C THR A 149 -17.97 -11.63 -3.55
N LEU A 150 -17.63 -12.91 -3.75
CA LEU A 150 -16.27 -13.40 -3.99
C LEU A 150 -16.09 -13.97 -5.40
N TYR A 151 -17.08 -14.74 -5.86
CA TYR A 151 -16.95 -15.56 -7.08
C TYR A 151 -18.15 -15.40 -8.03
N GLY A 152 -18.99 -14.40 -7.79
CA GLY A 152 -20.22 -14.22 -8.54
C GLY A 152 -21.24 -15.35 -8.27
N GLU A 153 -22.32 -15.38 -9.04
CA GLU A 153 -23.43 -16.33 -8.87
C GLU A 153 -23.05 -17.78 -9.17
N THR A 154 -21.91 -18.03 -9.82
CA THR A 154 -21.47 -19.37 -10.25
C THR A 154 -20.66 -20.11 -9.19
N GLY A 155 -20.19 -19.43 -8.14
CA GLY A 155 -19.25 -20.01 -7.18
C GLY A 155 -17.87 -20.29 -7.79
N ASN A 156 -17.08 -21.12 -7.12
CA ASN A 156 -15.75 -21.54 -7.59
C ASN A 156 -15.52 -23.04 -7.30
N GLU A 157 -15.77 -23.88 -8.30
CA GLU A 157 -15.61 -25.34 -8.18
C GLU A 157 -14.16 -25.76 -7.90
N THR A 158 -13.16 -24.96 -8.30
CA THR A 158 -11.74 -25.28 -8.11
C THR A 158 -11.37 -25.36 -6.64
N ILE A 159 -11.96 -24.51 -5.83
CA ILE A 159 -11.76 -24.49 -4.37
C ILE A 159 -12.92 -25.08 -3.61
N GLY A 160 -13.92 -25.64 -4.28
CA GLY A 160 -15.05 -26.33 -3.68
C GLY A 160 -16.16 -25.43 -3.15
N VAL A 161 -16.32 -24.22 -3.68
CA VAL A 161 -17.40 -23.28 -3.34
C VAL A 161 -18.55 -23.42 -4.34
N ALA A 162 -19.69 -23.87 -3.87
CA ALA A 162 -20.88 -24.02 -4.70
C ALA A 162 -21.62 -22.68 -4.95
N PRO A 163 -22.40 -22.57 -6.04
CA PRO A 163 -23.27 -21.42 -6.26
C PRO A 163 -24.22 -21.17 -5.07
N GLY A 164 -24.31 -19.92 -4.61
CA GLY A 164 -25.16 -19.52 -3.50
C GLY A 164 -24.69 -19.99 -2.12
N GLU A 165 -23.51 -20.55 -2.02
CA GLU A 165 -22.91 -20.94 -0.74
C GLU A 165 -22.47 -19.69 0.08
N THR A 166 -22.38 -19.85 1.38
CA THR A 166 -21.75 -18.88 2.28
C THR A 166 -20.28 -19.28 2.50
N VAL A 167 -19.39 -18.31 2.55
CA VAL A 167 -17.99 -18.50 2.89
C VAL A 167 -17.69 -17.79 4.20
N VAL A 168 -16.99 -18.48 5.10
CA VAL A 168 -16.42 -17.88 6.31
C VAL A 168 -14.95 -17.63 6.07
N ILE A 169 -14.52 -16.38 6.25
CA ILE A 169 -13.14 -15.94 6.01
C ILE A 169 -12.57 -15.48 7.35
N VAL A 170 -11.41 -16.01 7.69
CA VAL A 170 -10.61 -15.57 8.85
C VAL A 170 -9.37 -14.90 8.31
N VAL A 171 -9.12 -13.66 8.71
CA VAL A 171 -7.96 -12.89 8.31
C VAL A 171 -7.17 -12.49 9.54
N ASP A 172 -5.89 -12.86 9.57
CA ASP A 172 -4.92 -12.31 10.50
C ASP A 172 -4.20 -11.15 9.81
N VAL A 173 -4.41 -9.95 10.28
CA VAL A 173 -3.79 -8.71 9.76
C VAL A 173 -2.42 -8.57 10.40
N VAL A 174 -1.36 -8.92 9.65
CA VAL A 174 -0.02 -9.12 10.22
C VAL A 174 0.77 -7.82 10.28
N GLU A 175 0.86 -7.13 9.18
CA GLU A 175 1.61 -5.87 9.06
C GLU A 175 1.19 -5.10 7.81
N VAL A 176 1.38 -3.79 7.80
CA VAL A 176 1.41 -3.02 6.55
C VAL A 176 2.80 -3.20 5.98
N GLN A 177 2.88 -3.66 4.75
CA GLN A 177 4.15 -3.75 4.05
C GLN A 177 4.67 -2.34 3.82
N GLU A 178 5.80 -2.00 4.42
CA GLU A 178 6.43 -0.71 4.14
C GLU A 178 6.72 -0.61 2.65
N ALA A 179 6.26 0.49 2.05
CA ALA A 179 6.59 0.77 0.66
C ALA A 179 8.12 0.78 0.51
N LEU A 180 8.61 0.01 -0.44
CA LEU A 180 10.03 0.00 -0.74
C LEU A 180 10.45 1.42 -1.16
N LYS A 181 11.34 2.04 -0.39
CA LYS A 181 11.86 3.38 -0.68
C LYS A 181 13.35 3.31 -0.97
N PRO A 182 13.83 3.93 -2.06
CA PRO A 182 15.25 4.03 -2.31
C PRO A 182 15.91 4.97 -1.29
N ALA A 183 17.11 4.60 -0.83
CA ALA A 183 17.98 5.55 -0.14
C ALA A 183 18.52 6.59 -1.13
N GLU A 184 18.91 7.75 -0.65
CA GLU A 184 19.56 8.76 -1.49
C GLU A 184 20.91 8.24 -2.00
N TRP A 185 21.10 8.28 -3.31
CA TRP A 185 22.34 7.83 -3.95
C TRP A 185 23.33 8.96 -4.06
N THR A 186 24.35 8.96 -3.21
CA THR A 186 25.33 10.04 -3.09
C THR A 186 26.75 9.67 -3.51
N GLU A 187 27.12 8.38 -3.47
CA GLU A 187 28.48 7.92 -3.77
C GLU A 187 28.48 6.95 -4.96
N ASN A 188 29.48 7.07 -5.81
CA ASN A 188 29.65 6.20 -6.98
C ASN A 188 28.43 6.18 -7.92
N VAL A 189 27.74 7.31 -8.02
CA VAL A 189 26.65 7.49 -8.98
C VAL A 189 27.21 7.45 -10.38
N PRO A 190 26.60 6.71 -11.34
CA PRO A 190 27.03 6.73 -12.73
C PRO A 190 27.00 8.15 -13.32
N GLU A 191 27.93 8.42 -14.23
CA GLU A 191 27.90 9.65 -15.02
C GLU A 191 26.85 9.47 -16.14
N VAL A 192 26.00 10.47 -16.31
CA VAL A 192 24.93 10.47 -17.32
C VAL A 192 25.16 11.62 -18.28
N GLU A 193 25.24 11.31 -19.57
CA GLU A 193 25.25 12.30 -20.66
C GLU A 193 23.96 12.07 -21.48
N PHE A 194 23.05 13.04 -21.40
CA PHE A 194 21.81 12.99 -22.19
C PHE A 194 22.14 13.32 -23.66
N GLY A 195 21.54 12.54 -24.57
CA GLY A 195 21.61 12.81 -26.00
C GLY A 195 20.79 14.06 -26.39
N ALA A 196 20.82 14.40 -27.70
CA ALA A 196 19.84 15.35 -28.22
C ALA A 196 18.42 14.75 -28.10
N ASP A 197 17.37 15.59 -28.25
CA ASP A 197 15.98 15.18 -28.09
C ASP A 197 15.68 13.79 -28.68
N GLY A 198 15.38 12.83 -27.81
CA GLY A 198 15.03 11.45 -28.16
C GLY A 198 16.20 10.53 -28.53
N GLU A 199 17.47 10.99 -28.50
CA GLU A 199 18.62 10.11 -28.64
C GLU A 199 18.92 9.35 -27.33
N SER A 200 19.40 8.11 -27.48
CA SER A 200 19.81 7.30 -26.31
C SER A 200 20.89 8.00 -25.50
N PRO A 201 20.69 8.12 -24.18
CA PRO A 201 21.71 8.67 -23.28
C PRO A 201 22.90 7.71 -23.13
N THR A 202 24.02 8.24 -22.68
CA THR A 202 25.16 7.43 -22.28
C THR A 202 25.25 7.38 -20.76
N VAL A 203 25.14 6.17 -20.20
CA VAL A 203 25.34 5.92 -18.77
C VAL A 203 26.70 5.26 -18.57
N THR A 204 27.61 5.94 -17.92
CA THR A 204 28.96 5.43 -17.62
C THR A 204 29.02 4.93 -16.18
N LEU A 205 29.09 3.62 -16.00
CA LEU A 205 29.17 3.01 -14.68
C LEU A 205 30.57 3.21 -14.07
N PRO A 206 30.68 3.51 -12.77
CA PRO A 206 31.97 3.57 -12.09
C PRO A 206 32.61 2.18 -11.99
N ALA A 207 33.95 2.12 -11.99
CA ALA A 207 34.69 0.86 -11.86
C ALA A 207 34.74 0.36 -10.40
N THR A 208 33.59 0.36 -9.72
CA THR A 208 33.39 -0.12 -8.35
C THR A 208 32.37 -1.27 -8.35
N PRO A 209 32.34 -2.12 -7.32
CA PRO A 209 31.25 -3.06 -7.17
C PRO A 209 29.88 -2.34 -7.15
N PRO A 210 28.79 -3.03 -7.56
CA PRO A 210 27.46 -2.47 -7.48
C PRO A 210 27.10 -2.12 -6.02
N PRO A 211 26.30 -1.06 -5.80
CA PRO A 211 25.71 -0.83 -4.48
C PRO A 211 24.89 -2.04 -4.01
N ALA A 212 25.06 -2.43 -2.74
CA ALA A 212 24.26 -3.50 -2.15
C ALA A 212 22.84 -3.02 -1.77
N GLU A 213 22.66 -1.72 -1.66
CA GLU A 213 21.41 -1.08 -1.26
C GLU A 213 20.66 -0.55 -2.48
N TYR A 214 19.34 -0.51 -2.35
CA TYR A 214 18.47 0.15 -3.31
C TYR A 214 18.58 1.65 -3.14
N GLN A 215 19.10 2.36 -4.15
CA GLN A 215 19.42 3.77 -4.07
C GLN A 215 18.96 4.52 -5.32
N LEU A 216 18.52 5.76 -5.14
CA LEU A 216 18.03 6.63 -6.21
C LEU A 216 18.66 8.03 -6.10
N LYS A 217 18.96 8.61 -7.23
CA LYS A 217 19.34 10.02 -7.36
C LYS A 217 18.43 10.72 -8.35
N VAL A 218 17.78 11.79 -7.91
CA VAL A 218 17.12 12.72 -8.81
C VAL A 218 18.20 13.58 -9.48
N LEU A 219 18.21 13.56 -10.79
CA LEU A 219 19.14 14.35 -11.63
C LEU A 219 18.53 15.71 -11.96
N GLU A 220 17.24 15.74 -12.22
CA GLU A 220 16.43 16.93 -12.49
C GLU A 220 15.04 16.74 -11.88
N GLU A 221 14.58 17.68 -11.05
CA GLU A 221 13.25 17.64 -10.47
C GLU A 221 12.19 18.11 -11.46
N GLY A 222 11.11 17.34 -11.60
CA GLY A 222 9.91 17.74 -12.32
C GLY A 222 9.01 18.65 -11.49
N ASP A 223 8.08 19.32 -12.15
CA ASP A 223 7.09 20.21 -11.53
C ASP A 223 5.63 19.87 -11.88
N GLY A 224 5.43 18.73 -12.58
CA GLY A 224 4.11 18.23 -12.93
C GLY A 224 3.43 17.43 -11.82
N ASP A 225 2.44 16.64 -12.20
CA ASP A 225 1.67 15.80 -11.28
C ASP A 225 2.54 14.71 -10.63
N GLU A 226 2.20 14.34 -9.40
CA GLU A 226 2.92 13.33 -8.63
C GLU A 226 2.41 11.93 -8.99
N VAL A 227 3.33 11.01 -9.29
CA VAL A 227 3.04 9.62 -9.57
C VAL A 227 2.54 8.91 -8.31
N GLN A 228 1.35 8.34 -8.38
CA GLN A 228 0.78 7.55 -7.30
C GLN A 228 1.04 6.04 -7.50
N ALA A 229 0.90 5.26 -6.44
CA ALA A 229 0.94 3.81 -6.54
C ALA A 229 -0.23 3.31 -7.41
N GLY A 230 0.05 2.42 -8.37
CA GLY A 230 -0.93 1.92 -9.33
C GLY A 230 -1.06 2.76 -10.61
N ASP A 231 -0.56 3.99 -10.65
CA ASP A 231 -0.63 4.83 -11.84
C ASP A 231 0.04 4.21 -13.06
N ASN A 232 -0.53 4.49 -14.24
CA ASN A 232 0.14 4.30 -15.52
C ASN A 232 1.08 5.45 -15.79
N VAL A 233 2.37 5.18 -15.82
CA VAL A 233 3.41 6.18 -16.07
C VAL A 233 3.94 6.07 -17.49
N THR A 234 3.94 7.20 -18.21
CA THR A 234 4.57 7.35 -19.52
C THR A 234 5.97 7.90 -19.32
N LEU A 235 6.99 7.23 -19.84
CA LEU A 235 8.38 7.57 -19.56
C LEU A 235 9.35 7.10 -20.64
N HIS A 236 10.49 7.77 -20.74
CA HIS A 236 11.67 7.19 -21.38
C HIS A 236 12.58 6.55 -20.33
N TYR A 237 13.18 5.42 -20.68
CA TYR A 237 14.12 4.72 -19.80
C TYR A 237 15.24 4.04 -20.55
N GLN A 238 16.35 3.78 -19.83
CA GLN A 238 17.42 2.90 -20.25
C GLN A 238 17.83 2.02 -19.07
N GLY A 239 17.74 0.70 -19.25
CA GLY A 239 18.17 -0.32 -18.30
C GLY A 239 19.56 -0.84 -18.63
N THR A 240 20.50 -0.74 -17.69
CA THR A 240 21.88 -1.19 -17.82
C THR A 240 22.20 -2.20 -16.72
N SER A 241 22.80 -3.34 -17.09
CA SER A 241 23.34 -4.28 -16.10
C SER A 241 24.63 -3.73 -15.52
N TRP A 242 24.73 -3.62 -14.19
CA TRP A 242 25.98 -3.22 -13.54
C TRP A 242 27.11 -4.23 -13.78
N ASP A 243 26.76 -5.51 -13.77
CA ASP A 243 27.74 -6.59 -13.85
C ASP A 243 28.41 -6.71 -15.22
N THR A 244 27.69 -6.41 -16.30
CA THR A 244 28.19 -6.50 -17.67
C THR A 244 28.51 -5.15 -18.30
N GLY A 245 27.88 -4.08 -17.78
CA GLY A 245 27.93 -2.74 -18.38
C GLY A 245 27.12 -2.63 -19.67
N GLU A 246 26.30 -3.64 -20.02
CA GLU A 246 25.51 -3.66 -21.23
C GLU A 246 24.10 -3.10 -20.99
N VAL A 247 23.62 -2.28 -21.93
CA VAL A 247 22.21 -1.88 -21.99
C VAL A 247 21.41 -3.11 -22.43
N PHE A 248 20.45 -3.52 -21.61
CA PHE A 248 19.63 -4.70 -21.90
C PHE A 248 18.24 -4.32 -22.42
N ASP A 249 17.78 -3.08 -22.13
CA ASP A 249 16.49 -2.58 -22.59
C ASP A 249 16.46 -1.05 -22.55
N GLU A 250 15.76 -0.42 -23.49
CA GLU A 250 15.57 1.01 -23.55
C GLU A 250 14.39 1.41 -24.42
N SER A 251 13.79 2.58 -24.14
CA SER A 251 12.76 3.20 -24.98
C SER A 251 13.28 4.38 -25.81
N TYR A 252 14.47 4.88 -25.51
CA TYR A 252 15.07 5.98 -26.28
C TYR A 252 15.25 5.62 -27.74
N GLY A 253 15.07 6.59 -28.63
CA GLY A 253 15.05 6.37 -30.09
C GLY A 253 13.73 5.82 -30.61
N GLY A 254 12.74 5.60 -29.75
CA GLY A 254 11.38 5.16 -30.06
C GLY A 254 10.31 6.02 -29.37
N GLU A 255 9.11 5.51 -29.31
CA GLU A 255 8.03 6.11 -28.51
C GLU A 255 8.27 5.87 -27.01
N PRO A 256 7.81 6.77 -26.12
CA PRO A 256 7.83 6.53 -24.68
C PRO A 256 7.11 5.23 -24.30
N ALA A 257 7.61 4.54 -23.33
CA ALA A 257 6.97 3.36 -22.78
C ALA A 257 5.90 3.74 -21.76
N GLN A 258 4.91 2.88 -21.58
CA GLN A 258 3.88 3.03 -20.55
C GLN A 258 3.88 1.80 -19.65
N PHE A 259 3.91 2.02 -18.34
CA PHE A 259 3.89 0.96 -17.34
C PHE A 259 3.01 1.33 -16.15
N PRO A 260 2.13 0.43 -15.70
CA PRO A 260 1.57 0.51 -14.36
C PRO A 260 2.69 0.32 -13.32
N THR A 261 2.74 1.16 -12.28
CA THR A 261 3.80 1.12 -11.27
C THR A 261 3.85 -0.20 -10.48
N ASP A 262 2.74 -0.92 -10.41
CA ASP A 262 2.56 -2.21 -9.74
C ASP A 262 2.78 -3.45 -10.63
N GLN A 263 2.95 -3.26 -11.96
CA GLN A 263 3.13 -4.35 -12.93
C GLN A 263 4.55 -4.44 -13.49
N VAL A 264 5.50 -3.77 -12.88
CA VAL A 264 6.93 -3.82 -13.19
C VAL A 264 7.72 -4.44 -12.02
N ILE A 265 9.02 -4.64 -12.19
CA ILE A 265 9.86 -5.07 -11.05
C ILE A 265 9.74 -4.08 -9.89
N GLN A 266 9.67 -4.59 -8.67
CA GLN A 266 9.37 -3.82 -7.46
C GLN A 266 10.25 -2.57 -7.33
N GLY A 267 11.55 -2.70 -7.53
CA GLY A 267 12.46 -1.55 -7.42
C GLY A 267 12.23 -0.48 -8.48
N PHE A 268 11.75 -0.84 -9.69
CA PHE A 268 11.46 0.14 -10.73
C PHE A 268 10.17 0.90 -10.41
N GLY A 269 9.08 0.19 -10.10
CA GLY A 269 7.82 0.83 -9.73
C GLY A 269 7.97 1.73 -8.50
N SER A 270 8.66 1.26 -7.46
CA SER A 270 8.91 2.05 -6.25
C SER A 270 9.81 3.27 -6.47
N ALA A 271 10.63 3.28 -7.52
CA ALA A 271 11.44 4.44 -7.89
C ALA A 271 10.61 5.56 -8.52
N LEU A 272 9.47 5.22 -9.12
CA LEU A 272 8.57 6.17 -9.80
C LEU A 272 7.59 6.82 -8.82
N VAL A 273 7.05 6.05 -7.88
CA VAL A 273 6.05 6.53 -6.91
C VAL A 273 6.60 7.68 -6.08
N GLY A 274 5.84 8.78 -5.97
CA GLY A 274 6.22 10.01 -5.28
C GLY A 274 7.11 10.94 -6.11
N GLN A 275 7.52 10.54 -7.32
CA GLN A 275 8.19 11.45 -8.26
C GLN A 275 7.17 12.28 -9.04
N LYS A 276 7.61 13.41 -9.57
CA LYS A 276 6.75 14.29 -10.38
C LYS A 276 7.02 14.11 -11.86
N VAL A 277 6.02 14.33 -12.67
CA VAL A 277 6.17 14.44 -14.12
C VAL A 277 7.21 15.51 -14.46
N GLY A 278 8.11 15.20 -15.38
CA GLY A 278 9.29 15.99 -15.73
C GLY A 278 10.55 15.60 -14.95
N THR A 279 10.45 14.71 -13.96
CA THR A 279 11.61 14.23 -13.19
C THR A 279 12.51 13.34 -14.06
N LYS A 280 13.83 13.60 -13.99
CA LYS A 280 14.86 12.68 -14.48
C LYS A 280 15.61 12.10 -13.28
N LEU A 281 15.69 10.80 -13.23
CA LEU A 281 16.31 10.08 -12.12
C LEU A 281 17.19 8.94 -12.61
N ILE A 282 18.12 8.53 -11.75
CA ILE A 282 18.86 7.28 -11.90
C ILE A 282 18.73 6.46 -10.64
N VAL A 283 18.44 5.17 -10.79
CA VAL A 283 18.22 4.26 -9.69
C VAL A 283 19.03 2.99 -9.86
N THR A 284 19.61 2.47 -8.77
CA THR A 284 20.23 1.14 -8.72
C THR A 284 19.33 0.18 -7.98
N ILE A 285 19.03 -0.94 -8.61
CA ILE A 285 18.07 -1.95 -8.11
C ILE A 285 18.81 -3.26 -7.89
N PRO A 286 19.06 -3.63 -6.61
CA PRO A 286 19.65 -4.95 -6.29
C PRO A 286 18.74 -6.10 -6.72
N PRO A 287 19.31 -7.32 -6.92
CA PRO A 287 18.58 -8.45 -7.49
C PRO A 287 17.27 -8.82 -6.80
N GLN A 288 17.19 -8.69 -5.47
CA GLN A 288 16.00 -9.02 -4.68
C GLN A 288 14.79 -8.12 -4.99
N TYR A 289 15.01 -6.92 -5.52
CA TYR A 289 13.97 -5.97 -5.93
C TYR A 289 13.82 -5.87 -7.46
N ALA A 290 14.57 -6.73 -8.19
CA ALA A 290 14.55 -6.84 -9.65
C ALA A 290 13.99 -8.20 -10.07
N TYR A 291 14.79 -9.02 -10.71
CA TYR A 291 14.39 -10.33 -11.23
C TYR A 291 14.76 -11.51 -10.32
N GLY A 292 15.05 -11.24 -9.04
CA GLY A 292 15.43 -12.26 -8.06
C GLY A 292 16.94 -12.53 -8.02
N THR A 293 17.36 -13.26 -7.00
CA THR A 293 18.78 -13.47 -6.66
C THR A 293 19.45 -14.60 -7.46
N GLU A 294 18.68 -15.39 -8.19
CA GLU A 294 19.20 -16.55 -8.95
C GLU A 294 19.01 -16.33 -10.45
N GLN A 295 20.10 -16.50 -11.19
CA GLN A 295 20.07 -16.47 -12.65
C GLN A 295 19.67 -17.84 -13.20
N SER A 296 18.83 -17.82 -14.25
CA SER A 296 18.45 -19.04 -15.00
C SER A 296 18.28 -18.72 -16.48
N GLU A 297 18.09 -19.76 -17.30
CA GLU A 297 17.79 -19.56 -18.74
C GLU A 297 16.46 -18.80 -18.96
N GLN A 298 15.50 -18.91 -18.01
CA GLN A 298 14.22 -18.20 -18.06
C GLN A 298 14.31 -16.80 -17.46
N VAL A 299 15.31 -16.55 -16.62
CA VAL A 299 15.52 -15.26 -15.93
C VAL A 299 17.00 -14.84 -16.10
N PRO A 300 17.37 -14.38 -17.29
CA PRO A 300 18.78 -14.08 -17.59
C PRO A 300 19.36 -12.90 -16.80
N LEU A 301 18.51 -11.99 -16.30
CA LEU A 301 18.90 -10.86 -15.45
C LEU A 301 18.84 -11.18 -13.95
N GLY A 302 18.46 -12.41 -13.56
CA GLY A 302 18.50 -12.86 -12.17
C GLY A 302 19.91 -12.77 -11.59
N GLY A 303 20.04 -12.39 -10.33
CA GLY A 303 21.31 -12.24 -9.64
C GLY A 303 22.09 -10.96 -10.00
N GLN A 304 21.63 -10.18 -10.95
CA GLN A 304 22.31 -8.95 -11.40
C GLN A 304 21.75 -7.69 -10.72
N THR A 305 22.62 -6.76 -10.40
CA THR A 305 22.21 -5.40 -10.02
C THR A 305 21.95 -4.59 -11.28
N LEU A 306 20.79 -3.96 -11.34
CA LEU A 306 20.35 -3.19 -12.48
C LEU A 306 20.42 -1.68 -12.19
N VAL A 307 20.71 -0.90 -13.21
CA VAL A 307 20.66 0.57 -13.16
C VAL A 307 19.64 1.01 -14.19
N PHE A 308 18.70 1.85 -13.78
CA PHE A 308 17.77 2.49 -14.71
C PHE A 308 17.96 3.99 -14.67
N LEU A 309 18.12 4.57 -15.83
CA LEU A 309 17.93 5.99 -16.08
C LEU A 309 16.49 6.18 -16.56
N VAL A 310 15.78 7.12 -15.99
CA VAL A 310 14.35 7.36 -16.27
C VAL A 310 14.10 8.86 -16.45
N GLU A 311 13.24 9.18 -17.41
CA GLU A 311 12.65 10.50 -17.63
C GLU A 311 11.12 10.35 -17.67
N ILE A 312 10.42 10.91 -16.67
CA ILE A 312 8.98 10.80 -16.51
C ILE A 312 8.28 11.87 -17.36
N GLU A 313 7.42 11.48 -18.29
CA GLU A 313 6.74 12.40 -19.20
C GLU A 313 5.28 12.66 -18.83
N ASP A 314 4.58 11.63 -18.30
CA ASP A 314 3.18 11.75 -17.91
C ASP A 314 2.81 10.69 -16.85
N THR A 315 1.73 10.92 -16.12
CA THR A 315 1.13 9.96 -15.19
C THR A 315 -0.38 10.05 -15.28
N ALA A 316 -1.04 8.91 -15.18
CA ALA A 316 -2.50 8.81 -15.15
C ALA A 316 -2.93 7.71 -14.19
N ALA A 317 -4.00 7.94 -13.44
CA ALA A 317 -4.59 6.90 -12.61
C ALA A 317 -4.94 5.66 -13.45
N ALA A 318 -4.81 4.46 -12.89
CA ALA A 318 -5.27 3.24 -13.53
C ALA A 318 -6.80 3.30 -13.76
N GLU A 319 -7.26 2.86 -14.95
CA GLU A 319 -8.69 2.77 -15.29
C GLU A 319 -9.33 1.50 -14.71
#